data_3f16ae7fac733b86889b45664038bc43
#
_entry.id   3f16ae7fac733b86889b45664038bc43
#
_cell.length_a   1.000
_cell.length_b   1.000
_cell.length_c   1.000
_cell.angle_alpha   90.00
_cell.angle_beta   90.00
_cell.angle_gamma   90.00
#
_symmetry.space_group_name_H-M   'P 1'
#
loop_
_entity.id
_entity.type
_entity.pdbx_description
1 polymer ?
#
loop_
_entity_poly.entity_id
_entity_poly.type
_entity_poly.pdbx_seq_one_letter_code
_entity_poly.pdbx_strand_id
1 'polypeptide(L)'
;MNTFKSVKKQLKFCIRSMEDSSSLFVVHPQKDFSRKRKHFFGSTLMHVLLLESGSLKDELFKLFGYTLDAPSASSFIQARDKIRPDAFHSLFDMFNSRTHKTILYKGYRLLAVDGSVLPISRAIQDKETTIRKANHSDVPFSAYHINTSYDLLEHTYDDVLLQGQARMDENGAFNSMVDRYKSSRAIFIADRGYESINSFVKVQKAGQKFLIRVKDIHSKTSILRSFGPFEDKEFDVRVKRILTTKQTNEVKAHPEIYKFVPKNQRFEHFEKEPFFEFGFRVVRFKISDDTYESIATNLDEDEFPLDEIRKLYRMRWGIETSYRDIKYDLDLNTLHSRKRNLIQQEIYAKLLLYNFCRRITGEIKVPEKNRKYEYQLNYVRAYHIIRKFLKEKSGKIPPYIESMIAKEILPIRLNRHNRRRVKSKSPVSFNYRYD
;
A
#
# COMPACT_ATOMS: atom_id res chain seq x y z
N MET A 1 -4.18 21.85 20.16
CA MET A 1 -4.30 22.28 18.72
C MET A 1 -5.32 21.35 18.06
N ASN A 2 -6.29 21.87 17.30
CA ASN A 2 -7.30 20.99 16.68
C ASN A 2 -6.65 20.28 15.47
N THR A 3 -6.36 18.98 15.62
CA THR A 3 -5.65 18.15 14.63
C THR A 3 -6.40 18.11 13.30
N PHE A 4 -7.72 17.95 13.34
CA PHE A 4 -8.55 17.94 12.14
C PHE A 4 -8.37 19.22 11.31
N LYS A 5 -8.44 20.39 11.96
CA LYS A 5 -8.28 21.69 11.26
C LYS A 5 -6.88 21.83 10.68
N SER A 6 -5.85 21.39 11.42
CA SER A 6 -4.46 21.42 10.97
C SER A 6 -4.25 20.55 9.73
N VAL A 7 -4.65 19.27 9.78
CA VAL A 7 -4.49 18.33 8.67
C VAL A 7 -5.31 18.78 7.45
N LYS A 8 -6.54 19.28 7.67
CA LYS A 8 -7.37 19.86 6.60
C LYS A 8 -6.71 21.08 5.94
N LYS A 9 -6.02 21.92 6.73
CA LYS A 9 -5.26 23.07 6.21
C LYS A 9 -4.13 22.60 5.29
N GLN A 10 -3.41 21.53 5.65
CA GLN A 10 -2.35 20.97 4.81
C GLN A 10 -2.90 20.43 3.49
N LEU A 11 -4.00 19.67 3.51
CA LEU A 11 -4.64 19.18 2.28
C LEU A 11 -5.08 20.34 1.38
N LYS A 12 -5.73 21.36 1.94
CA LYS A 12 -6.12 22.54 1.17
C LYS A 12 -4.94 23.29 0.60
N PHE A 13 -3.83 23.35 1.32
CA PHE A 13 -2.59 23.95 0.81
C PHE A 13 -2.07 23.16 -0.39
N CYS A 14 -1.97 21.83 -0.32
CA CYS A 14 -1.54 20.99 -1.45
C CYS A 14 -2.42 21.21 -2.68
N ILE A 15 -3.75 21.21 -2.51
CA ILE A 15 -4.68 21.42 -3.62
C ILE A 15 -4.49 22.82 -4.25
N ARG A 16 -4.30 23.87 -3.45
CA ARG A 16 -4.05 25.23 -3.95
C ARG A 16 -2.72 25.33 -4.69
N SER A 17 -1.64 24.77 -4.15
CA SER A 17 -0.35 24.74 -4.82
C SER A 17 -0.41 24.03 -6.18
N MET A 18 -1.20 22.97 -6.29
CA MET A 18 -1.44 22.31 -7.58
C MET A 18 -2.34 23.14 -8.50
N GLU A 19 -3.30 23.88 -7.97
CA GLU A 19 -4.18 24.77 -8.73
C GLU A 19 -3.37 25.92 -9.35
N ASP A 20 -2.44 26.51 -8.59
CA ASP A 20 -1.52 27.56 -9.05
C ASP A 20 -0.61 27.05 -10.19
N SER A 21 -0.31 25.73 -10.21
CA SER A 21 0.50 25.06 -11.23
C SER A 21 -0.32 24.10 -12.10
N SER A 22 -1.62 24.35 -12.27
CA SER A 22 -2.56 23.38 -12.86
C SER A 22 -2.19 22.94 -14.29
N SER A 23 -1.48 23.80 -15.05
CA SER A 23 -0.95 23.46 -16.38
C SER A 23 -0.09 22.18 -16.41
N LEU A 24 0.56 21.83 -15.31
CA LEU A 24 1.38 20.62 -15.19
C LEU A 24 0.55 19.36 -15.02
N PHE A 25 -0.71 19.49 -14.60
CA PHE A 25 -1.56 18.38 -14.16
C PHE A 25 -2.81 18.16 -15.05
N VAL A 26 -2.94 18.92 -16.12
CA VAL A 26 -4.05 18.80 -17.07
C VAL A 26 -3.59 18.24 -18.41
N VAL A 27 -4.53 17.66 -19.16
CA VAL A 27 -4.26 17.05 -20.48
C VAL A 27 -3.87 18.11 -21.50
N HIS A 28 -4.59 19.25 -21.50
CA HIS A 28 -4.35 20.37 -22.42
C HIS A 28 -4.09 21.66 -21.63
N PRO A 29 -2.82 21.99 -21.32
CA PRO A 29 -2.46 23.10 -20.43
C PRO A 29 -3.06 24.46 -20.77
N GLN A 30 -3.27 24.77 -22.05
CA GLN A 30 -3.80 26.05 -22.49
C GLN A 30 -5.33 26.11 -22.58
N LYS A 31 -6.01 24.97 -22.50
CA LYS A 31 -7.47 24.87 -22.73
C LYS A 31 -8.24 24.41 -21.51
N ASP A 32 -7.68 23.46 -20.75
CA ASP A 32 -8.38 22.83 -19.66
C ASP A 32 -8.44 23.74 -18.44
N PHE A 33 -9.64 23.85 -17.87
CA PHE A 33 -9.97 24.75 -16.75
C PHE A 33 -9.67 26.25 -16.97
N SER A 34 -9.39 26.69 -18.21
CA SER A 34 -9.15 28.09 -18.55
C SER A 34 -10.38 28.99 -18.42
N ARG A 35 -11.59 28.42 -18.54
CA ARG A 35 -12.86 29.17 -18.45
C ARG A 35 -13.50 28.98 -17.09
N LYS A 36 -13.98 30.07 -16.46
CA LYS A 36 -14.79 30.03 -15.24
C LYS A 36 -16.11 29.32 -15.51
N ARG A 37 -16.24 28.07 -15.06
CA ARG A 37 -17.41 27.20 -15.15
C ARG A 37 -17.74 26.57 -13.80
N LYS A 38 -18.73 25.66 -13.75
CA LYS A 38 -19.11 24.92 -12.53
C LYS A 38 -17.99 24.06 -11.95
N HIS A 39 -16.98 23.67 -12.75
CA HIS A 39 -15.84 22.87 -12.33
C HIS A 39 -14.54 23.67 -12.42
N PHE A 40 -13.85 23.77 -11.30
CA PHE A 40 -12.49 24.29 -11.21
C PHE A 40 -11.54 23.12 -10.91
N PHE A 41 -10.26 23.28 -11.24
CA PHE A 41 -9.26 22.22 -11.04
C PHE A 41 -9.24 21.73 -9.60
N GLY A 42 -8.96 22.61 -8.63
CA GLY A 42 -8.87 22.24 -7.20
C GLY A 42 -10.18 21.72 -6.62
N SER A 43 -11.33 22.28 -7.03
CA SER A 43 -12.63 21.76 -6.59
C SER A 43 -12.90 20.37 -7.15
N THR A 44 -12.50 20.08 -8.38
CA THR A 44 -12.66 18.73 -8.97
C THR A 44 -11.81 17.70 -8.22
N LEU A 45 -10.55 18.02 -7.87
CA LEU A 45 -9.73 17.16 -7.02
C LEU A 45 -10.43 16.86 -5.70
N MET A 46 -10.94 17.90 -5.01
CA MET A 46 -11.64 17.74 -3.74
C MET A 46 -12.92 16.89 -3.88
N HIS A 47 -13.69 17.09 -4.95
CA HIS A 47 -14.91 16.32 -5.17
C HIS A 47 -14.62 14.84 -5.39
N VAL A 48 -13.55 14.48 -6.14
CA VAL A 48 -13.15 13.06 -6.31
C VAL A 48 -12.73 12.44 -4.98
N LEU A 49 -12.01 13.17 -4.11
CA LEU A 49 -11.66 12.70 -2.76
C LEU A 49 -12.90 12.39 -1.90
N LEU A 50 -13.99 13.14 -2.13
CA LEU A 50 -15.20 13.06 -1.31
C LEU A 50 -16.25 12.08 -1.85
N LEU A 51 -16.05 11.48 -3.03
CA LEU A 51 -16.98 10.48 -3.56
C LEU A 51 -17.13 9.31 -2.56
N GLU A 52 -18.35 8.90 -2.34
CA GLU A 52 -18.72 7.80 -1.46
C GLU A 52 -19.18 6.59 -2.27
N SER A 53 -20.07 5.81 -1.70
CA SER A 53 -20.56 4.59 -2.30
C SER A 53 -21.88 4.73 -3.09
N GLY A 54 -22.45 5.92 -3.24
CA GLY A 54 -23.67 6.20 -3.99
C GLY A 54 -23.50 6.18 -5.52
N SER A 55 -24.58 6.34 -6.29
CA SER A 55 -24.44 6.63 -7.71
C SER A 55 -23.73 7.98 -7.90
N LEU A 56 -23.02 8.15 -9.02
CA LEU A 56 -22.30 9.42 -9.24
C LEU A 56 -23.24 10.63 -9.20
N LYS A 57 -24.47 10.46 -9.67
CA LYS A 57 -25.49 11.50 -9.65
C LYS A 57 -25.86 11.89 -8.21
N ASP A 58 -26.14 10.90 -7.35
CA ASP A 58 -26.49 11.15 -5.95
C ASP A 58 -25.33 11.76 -5.18
N GLU A 59 -24.10 11.28 -5.44
CA GLU A 59 -22.89 11.84 -4.84
C GLU A 59 -22.71 13.33 -5.19
N LEU A 60 -22.95 13.70 -6.44
CA LEU A 60 -22.89 15.11 -6.86
C LEU A 60 -24.00 15.94 -6.21
N PHE A 61 -25.23 15.42 -6.13
CA PHE A 61 -26.30 16.11 -5.41
C PHE A 61 -25.94 16.36 -3.94
N LYS A 62 -25.40 15.36 -3.25
CA LYS A 62 -24.90 15.51 -1.86
C LYS A 62 -23.77 16.55 -1.76
N LEU A 63 -22.81 16.53 -2.68
CA LEU A 63 -21.67 17.44 -2.67
C LEU A 63 -22.10 18.90 -2.88
N PHE A 64 -23.14 19.13 -3.68
CA PHE A 64 -23.69 20.45 -3.97
C PHE A 64 -24.89 20.81 -3.08
N GLY A 65 -25.16 20.06 -2.03
CA GLY A 65 -26.20 20.38 -1.03
C GLY A 65 -27.62 20.28 -1.57
N TYR A 66 -27.87 19.40 -2.55
CA TYR A 66 -29.17 19.19 -3.20
C TYR A 66 -29.75 20.47 -3.86
N THR A 67 -28.88 21.27 -4.47
CA THR A 67 -29.28 22.48 -5.18
C THR A 67 -29.36 22.28 -6.69
N LEU A 68 -30.02 23.19 -7.39
CA LEU A 68 -30.09 23.23 -8.86
C LEU A 68 -28.73 23.47 -9.53
N ASP A 69 -27.73 23.90 -8.75
CA ASP A 69 -26.35 24.10 -9.22
C ASP A 69 -25.54 22.80 -9.30
N ALA A 70 -26.09 21.68 -8.85
CA ALA A 70 -25.44 20.39 -8.98
C ALA A 70 -25.13 20.06 -10.45
N PRO A 71 -23.87 19.74 -10.80
CA PRO A 71 -23.52 19.37 -12.16
C PRO A 71 -24.09 18.00 -12.52
N SER A 72 -24.32 17.77 -13.80
CA SER A 72 -24.65 16.42 -14.28
C SER A 72 -23.42 15.48 -14.14
N ALA A 73 -23.64 14.17 -13.98
CA ALA A 73 -22.60 13.16 -13.97
C ALA A 73 -21.69 13.25 -15.22
N SER A 74 -22.28 13.47 -16.40
CA SER A 74 -21.53 13.66 -17.64
C SER A 74 -20.60 14.87 -17.60
N SER A 75 -21.07 16.02 -17.11
CA SER A 75 -20.25 17.24 -16.96
C SER A 75 -19.09 17.03 -16.00
N PHE A 76 -19.32 16.32 -14.90
CA PHE A 76 -18.27 16.01 -13.93
C PHE A 76 -17.22 15.04 -14.50
N ILE A 77 -17.66 13.99 -15.21
CA ILE A 77 -16.74 13.05 -15.90
C ILE A 77 -15.89 13.80 -16.92
N GLN A 78 -16.47 14.70 -17.73
CA GLN A 78 -15.73 15.52 -18.68
C GLN A 78 -14.72 16.46 -17.99
N ALA A 79 -15.03 16.98 -16.81
CA ALA A 79 -14.07 17.76 -16.02
C ALA A 79 -12.91 16.88 -15.51
N ARG A 80 -13.21 15.68 -15.03
CA ARG A 80 -12.20 14.72 -14.58
C ARG A 80 -11.29 14.24 -15.72
N ASP A 81 -11.83 14.01 -16.91
CA ASP A 81 -11.05 13.60 -18.09
C ASP A 81 -9.97 14.63 -18.50
N LYS A 82 -10.10 15.87 -18.06
CA LYS A 82 -9.08 16.92 -18.26
C LYS A 82 -7.92 16.83 -17.28
N ILE A 83 -8.05 16.10 -16.19
CA ILE A 83 -7.02 15.94 -15.17
C ILE A 83 -6.24 14.65 -15.45
N ARG A 84 -4.93 14.75 -15.52
CA ARG A 84 -4.04 13.60 -15.68
C ARG A 84 -4.11 12.69 -14.43
N PRO A 85 -4.03 11.35 -14.59
CA PRO A 85 -4.05 10.43 -13.44
C PRO A 85 -2.94 10.70 -12.42
N ASP A 86 -1.75 11.08 -12.89
CA ASP A 86 -0.59 11.41 -12.05
C ASP A 86 -0.78 12.65 -11.17
N ALA A 87 -1.76 13.51 -11.45
CA ALA A 87 -2.13 14.63 -10.59
C ALA A 87 -2.56 14.15 -9.19
N PHE A 88 -3.32 13.06 -9.11
CA PHE A 88 -3.74 12.49 -7.82
C PHE A 88 -2.60 11.78 -7.09
N HIS A 89 -1.66 11.16 -7.82
CA HIS A 89 -0.42 10.64 -7.25
C HIS A 89 0.41 11.78 -6.67
N SER A 90 0.64 12.85 -7.44
CA SER A 90 1.37 14.03 -6.96
C SER A 90 0.71 14.67 -5.72
N LEU A 91 -0.63 14.73 -5.68
CA LEU A 91 -1.36 15.22 -4.51
C LEU A 91 -1.15 14.32 -3.30
N PHE A 92 -1.12 13.00 -3.49
CA PHE A 92 -0.82 12.03 -2.45
C PHE A 92 0.59 12.23 -1.89
N ASP A 93 1.61 12.35 -2.75
CA ASP A 93 3.01 12.58 -2.35
C ASP A 93 3.19 13.91 -1.63
N MET A 94 2.62 15.00 -2.16
CA MET A 94 2.66 16.32 -1.54
C MET A 94 2.00 16.31 -0.16
N PHE A 95 0.87 15.66 0.00
CA PHE A 95 0.19 15.57 1.28
C PHE A 95 1.01 14.74 2.28
N ASN A 96 1.56 13.60 1.87
CA ASN A 96 2.39 12.75 2.72
C ASN A 96 3.63 13.50 3.20
N SER A 97 4.37 14.13 2.31
CA SER A 97 5.60 14.89 2.65
C SER A 97 5.34 15.99 3.68
N ARG A 98 4.16 16.64 3.62
CA ARG A 98 3.79 17.72 4.53
C ARG A 98 3.21 17.25 5.87
N THR A 99 2.74 16.03 5.95
CA THR A 99 2.05 15.52 7.14
C THR A 99 2.76 14.36 7.83
N HIS A 100 3.86 13.92 7.28
CA HIS A 100 4.72 12.88 7.83
C HIS A 100 5.25 13.25 9.23
N LYS A 101 5.29 12.30 10.17
CA LYS A 101 5.67 12.53 11.58
C LYS A 101 7.01 11.97 11.99
N THR A 102 7.59 11.08 11.22
CA THR A 102 8.85 10.39 11.52
C THR A 102 8.83 9.65 12.85
N ILE A 103 7.85 8.75 13.03
CA ILE A 103 7.84 7.83 14.17
C ILE A 103 8.81 6.69 13.85
N LEU A 104 9.76 6.41 14.74
CA LEU A 104 10.82 5.44 14.51
C LEU A 104 10.81 4.33 15.57
N TYR A 105 11.15 3.13 15.16
CA TYR A 105 11.44 1.98 16.02
C TYR A 105 12.94 1.70 15.99
N LYS A 106 13.63 1.87 17.10
CA LYS A 106 15.11 1.76 17.17
C LYS A 106 15.84 2.54 16.05
N GLY A 107 15.34 3.74 15.73
CA GLY A 107 15.91 4.57 14.66
C GLY A 107 15.53 4.20 13.23
N TYR A 108 14.59 3.27 13.03
CA TYR A 108 14.11 2.84 11.71
C TYR A 108 12.62 3.12 11.53
N ARG A 109 12.22 3.50 10.34
CA ARG A 109 10.82 3.38 9.90
C ARG A 109 10.53 1.91 9.61
N LEU A 110 9.33 1.46 9.90
CA LEU A 110 8.87 0.09 9.59
C LEU A 110 7.93 0.13 8.40
N LEU A 111 8.40 -0.28 7.23
CA LEU A 111 7.68 -0.21 5.96
C LEU A 111 7.25 -1.61 5.52
N ALA A 112 5.99 -1.95 5.76
CA ALA A 112 5.43 -3.16 5.19
C ALA A 112 5.16 -2.98 3.69
N VAL A 113 5.58 -3.95 2.86
CA VAL A 113 5.28 -3.95 1.42
C VAL A 113 4.39 -5.14 1.10
N ASP A 114 3.33 -4.88 0.38
CA ASP A 114 2.37 -5.91 -0.05
C ASP A 114 1.61 -5.43 -1.28
N GLY A 115 0.99 -6.39 -1.98
CA GLY A 115 0.14 -6.16 -3.11
C GLY A 115 -1.31 -6.54 -2.87
N SER A 116 -2.24 -5.85 -3.51
CA SER A 116 -3.67 -6.18 -3.40
C SER A 116 -4.40 -6.01 -4.73
N VAL A 117 -5.18 -7.02 -5.09
CA VAL A 117 -5.99 -6.99 -6.31
C VAL A 117 -7.23 -6.14 -6.10
N LEU A 118 -7.46 -5.20 -7.00
CA LEU A 118 -8.68 -4.40 -7.08
C LEU A 118 -9.41 -4.75 -8.39
N PRO A 119 -10.52 -5.48 -8.32
CA PRO A 119 -11.36 -5.74 -9.47
C PRO A 119 -11.93 -4.45 -10.06
N ILE A 120 -11.95 -4.37 -11.37
CA ILE A 120 -12.52 -3.24 -12.11
C ILE A 120 -13.51 -3.72 -13.15
N SER A 121 -14.29 -2.79 -13.71
CA SER A 121 -15.17 -3.07 -14.83
C SER A 121 -14.40 -3.72 -15.98
N ARG A 122 -14.95 -4.76 -16.55
CA ARG A 122 -14.34 -5.51 -17.65
C ARG A 122 -14.11 -4.61 -18.85
N ALA A 123 -12.86 -4.34 -19.17
CA ALA A 123 -12.42 -3.67 -20.40
C ALA A 123 -11.81 -4.72 -21.33
N ILE A 124 -12.61 -5.29 -22.24
CA ILE A 124 -12.21 -6.41 -23.10
C ILE A 124 -10.95 -6.12 -23.95
N GLN A 125 -10.70 -4.86 -24.25
CA GLN A 125 -9.58 -4.41 -25.10
C GLN A 125 -8.33 -4.01 -24.29
N ASP A 126 -8.40 -3.86 -22.98
CA ASP A 126 -7.25 -3.49 -22.15
C ASP A 126 -6.39 -4.71 -21.83
N LYS A 127 -5.33 -4.91 -22.61
CA LYS A 127 -4.38 -6.02 -22.46
C LYS A 127 -3.54 -5.95 -21.16
N GLU A 128 -3.50 -4.83 -20.49
CA GLU A 128 -2.73 -4.68 -19.25
C GLU A 128 -3.52 -5.10 -18.02
N THR A 129 -4.81 -4.79 -17.99
CA THR A 129 -5.67 -5.07 -16.83
C THR A 129 -6.45 -6.35 -16.96
N THR A 130 -6.66 -6.90 -18.18
CA THR A 130 -7.54 -8.03 -18.44
C THR A 130 -6.78 -9.35 -18.49
N ILE A 131 -7.14 -10.27 -17.59
CA ILE A 131 -6.71 -11.68 -17.63
C ILE A 131 -7.77 -12.48 -18.37
N ARG A 132 -7.36 -13.13 -19.47
CA ARG A 132 -8.26 -13.92 -20.34
C ARG A 132 -8.52 -15.34 -19.84
N LYS A 133 -7.55 -15.95 -19.15
CA LYS A 133 -7.66 -17.28 -18.53
C LYS A 133 -7.14 -17.23 -17.12
N ALA A 134 -7.95 -17.59 -16.16
CA ALA A 134 -7.53 -17.83 -14.78
C ALA A 134 -7.53 -19.34 -14.52
N ASN A 135 -6.68 -19.83 -13.64
CA ASN A 135 -6.47 -21.26 -13.35
C ASN A 135 -7.74 -22.07 -13.00
N HIS A 136 -8.88 -21.41 -12.81
CA HIS A 136 -10.15 -22.05 -12.41
C HIS A 136 -11.38 -21.45 -13.11
N SER A 137 -11.22 -20.59 -14.13
CA SER A 137 -12.35 -20.00 -14.84
C SER A 137 -11.91 -19.50 -16.23
N ASP A 138 -12.70 -19.84 -17.24
CA ASP A 138 -12.54 -19.32 -18.61
C ASP A 138 -13.16 -17.91 -18.78
N VAL A 139 -13.78 -17.37 -17.73
CA VAL A 139 -14.37 -16.05 -17.77
C VAL A 139 -13.29 -14.99 -17.54
N PRO A 140 -13.03 -14.10 -18.53
CA PRO A 140 -12.07 -13.03 -18.37
C PRO A 140 -12.50 -12.06 -17.28
N PHE A 141 -11.54 -11.56 -16.51
CA PHE A 141 -11.76 -10.48 -15.53
C PHE A 141 -10.70 -9.39 -15.68
N SER A 142 -11.06 -8.17 -15.28
CA SER A 142 -10.14 -7.03 -15.29
C SER A 142 -9.89 -6.55 -13.86
N ALA A 143 -8.63 -6.25 -13.57
CA ALA A 143 -8.23 -5.77 -12.26
C ALA A 143 -6.96 -4.90 -12.33
N TYR A 144 -6.81 -4.00 -11.36
CA TYR A 144 -5.52 -3.43 -10.99
C TYR A 144 -4.88 -4.24 -9.87
N HIS A 145 -3.55 -4.29 -9.89
CA HIS A 145 -2.73 -4.69 -8.77
C HIS A 145 -2.16 -3.43 -8.11
N ILE A 146 -2.55 -3.21 -6.87
CA ILE A 146 -2.12 -2.05 -6.08
C ILE A 146 -0.97 -2.52 -5.21
N ASN A 147 0.27 -2.14 -5.56
CA ASN A 147 1.43 -2.39 -4.70
C ASN A 147 1.62 -1.17 -3.82
N THR A 148 1.82 -1.36 -2.53
CA THR A 148 2.04 -0.25 -1.60
C THR A 148 3.17 -0.55 -0.63
N SER A 149 3.84 0.53 -0.20
CA SER A 149 4.63 0.59 1.01
C SER A 149 3.80 1.27 2.10
N TYR A 150 3.72 0.68 3.28
CA TYR A 150 2.86 1.10 4.38
C TYR A 150 3.67 1.26 5.66
N ASP A 151 3.67 2.46 6.23
CA ASP A 151 4.32 2.73 7.50
C ASP A 151 3.50 2.13 8.65
N LEU A 152 4.07 1.13 9.31
CA LEU A 152 3.42 0.38 10.38
C LEU A 152 3.27 1.17 11.68
N LEU A 153 4.05 2.23 11.87
CA LEU A 153 4.01 3.06 13.07
C LEU A 153 3.08 4.26 12.90
N GLU A 154 3.10 4.86 11.72
CA GLU A 154 2.21 5.97 11.39
C GLU A 154 0.85 5.51 10.86
N HIS A 155 0.73 4.23 10.50
CA HIS A 155 -0.47 3.63 9.90
C HIS A 155 -0.91 4.34 8.62
N THR A 156 0.02 4.72 7.76
CA THR A 156 -0.25 5.41 6.50
C THR A 156 0.47 4.77 5.33
N TYR A 157 -0.10 4.86 4.13
CA TYR A 157 0.58 4.47 2.90
C TYR A 157 1.70 5.47 2.61
N ASP A 158 2.92 4.96 2.43
CA ASP A 158 4.11 5.75 2.14
C ASP A 158 4.32 5.91 0.63
N ASP A 159 4.24 4.82 -0.11
CA ASP A 159 4.40 4.78 -1.57
C ASP A 159 3.38 3.85 -2.22
N VAL A 160 3.02 4.12 -3.47
CA VAL A 160 2.03 3.37 -4.24
C VAL A 160 2.47 3.20 -5.68
N LEU A 161 2.35 1.97 -6.20
CA LEU A 161 2.56 1.66 -7.61
C LEU A 161 1.38 0.83 -8.15
N LEU A 162 0.69 1.38 -9.13
CA LEU A 162 -0.44 0.72 -9.79
C LEU A 162 0.04 -0.03 -11.03
N GLN A 163 -0.30 -1.31 -11.12
CA GLN A 163 -0.06 -2.15 -12.29
C GLN A 163 -1.37 -2.75 -12.79
N GLY A 164 -1.51 -2.93 -14.08
CA GLY A 164 -2.58 -3.79 -14.59
C GLY A 164 -2.31 -5.24 -14.19
N GLN A 165 -3.34 -5.97 -13.77
CA GLN A 165 -3.19 -7.34 -13.24
C GLN A 165 -2.51 -8.31 -14.23
N ALA A 166 -2.69 -8.10 -15.53
CA ALA A 166 -2.04 -8.93 -16.57
C ALA A 166 -0.54 -8.63 -16.74
N ARG A 167 -0.03 -7.56 -16.14
CA ARG A 167 1.36 -7.10 -16.17
C ARG A 167 1.94 -6.97 -14.76
N MET A 168 1.36 -7.67 -13.81
CA MET A 168 1.78 -7.65 -12.42
C MET A 168 3.23 -8.15 -12.27
N ASP A 169 4.05 -7.36 -11.58
CA ASP A 169 5.41 -7.68 -11.15
C ASP A 169 5.62 -7.11 -9.75
N GLU A 170 5.32 -7.90 -8.73
CA GLU A 170 5.43 -7.48 -7.31
C GLU A 170 6.88 -7.20 -6.91
N ASN A 171 7.82 -8.04 -7.37
CA ASN A 171 9.25 -7.82 -7.08
C ASN A 171 9.79 -6.56 -7.78
N GLY A 172 9.37 -6.30 -9.02
CA GLY A 172 9.72 -5.06 -9.72
C GLY A 172 9.12 -3.82 -9.04
N ALA A 173 7.88 -3.93 -8.55
CA ALA A 173 7.24 -2.86 -7.78
C ALA A 173 7.98 -2.59 -6.45
N PHE A 174 8.31 -3.64 -5.71
CA PHE A 174 9.13 -3.55 -4.48
C PHE A 174 10.46 -2.85 -4.75
N ASN A 175 11.21 -3.30 -5.75
CA ASN A 175 12.50 -2.73 -6.12
C ASN A 175 12.37 -1.25 -6.49
N SER A 176 11.30 -0.88 -7.22
CA SER A 176 11.05 0.52 -7.59
C SER A 176 10.72 1.40 -6.38
N MET A 177 10.01 0.87 -5.38
CA MET A 177 9.76 1.57 -4.11
C MET A 177 11.05 1.78 -3.32
N VAL A 178 11.94 0.76 -3.26
CA VAL A 178 13.26 0.90 -2.64
C VAL A 178 14.11 1.97 -3.33
N ASP A 179 14.09 2.04 -4.66
CA ASP A 179 14.85 3.05 -5.44
C ASP A 179 14.35 4.48 -5.19
N ARG A 180 13.04 4.65 -5.06
CA ARG A 180 12.42 5.95 -4.78
C ARG A 180 12.57 6.40 -3.33
N TYR A 181 12.77 5.46 -2.41
CA TYR A 181 12.88 5.77 -0.99
C TYR A 181 14.17 6.54 -0.68
N LYS A 182 14.05 7.79 -0.26
CA LYS A 182 15.17 8.70 0.04
C LYS A 182 15.09 9.33 1.43
N SER A 183 14.21 8.80 2.28
CA SER A 183 14.00 9.29 3.64
C SER A 183 14.99 8.66 4.64
N SER A 184 14.64 8.61 5.90
CA SER A 184 15.42 8.04 7.00
C SER A 184 15.70 6.53 6.83
N ARG A 185 16.48 5.96 7.75
CA ARG A 185 16.69 4.49 7.80
C ARG A 185 15.37 3.75 7.90
N ALA A 186 15.20 2.69 7.12
CA ALA A 186 13.98 1.87 7.10
C ALA A 186 14.27 0.38 7.15
N ILE A 187 13.31 -0.37 7.68
CA ILE A 187 13.22 -1.82 7.56
C ILE A 187 12.05 -2.12 6.63
N PHE A 188 12.33 -2.67 5.44
CA PHE A 188 11.31 -3.16 4.51
C PHE A 188 10.86 -4.56 4.94
N ILE A 189 9.58 -4.71 5.24
CA ILE A 189 8.99 -5.93 5.77
C ILE A 189 8.02 -6.50 4.74
N ALA A 190 8.23 -7.74 4.27
CA ALA A 190 7.39 -8.34 3.25
C ALA A 190 7.16 -9.84 3.47
N ASP A 191 6.16 -10.37 2.77
CA ASP A 191 5.86 -11.80 2.83
C ASP A 191 6.76 -12.62 1.88
N ARG A 192 6.52 -13.94 1.82
CA ARG A 192 7.29 -14.87 0.99
C ARG A 192 7.12 -14.69 -0.53
N GLY A 193 6.17 -13.88 -0.98
CA GLY A 193 6.01 -13.50 -2.39
C GLY A 193 7.19 -12.65 -2.88
N TYR A 194 7.83 -11.95 -1.96
CA TYR A 194 8.97 -11.06 -2.20
C TYR A 194 10.33 -11.75 -2.00
N GLU A 195 10.37 -13.07 -1.86
CA GLU A 195 11.60 -13.88 -1.73
C GLU A 195 12.44 -13.78 -3.01
N SER A 196 13.41 -12.85 -3.02
CA SER A 196 14.28 -12.57 -4.16
C SER A 196 15.64 -12.07 -3.72
N ILE A 197 16.72 -12.77 -4.16
CA ILE A 197 18.09 -12.32 -3.88
C ILE A 197 18.35 -10.93 -4.51
N ASN A 198 17.83 -10.67 -5.71
CA ASN A 198 17.94 -9.37 -6.35
C ASN A 198 17.36 -8.25 -5.47
N SER A 199 16.20 -8.49 -4.89
CA SER A 199 15.54 -7.52 -4.00
C SER A 199 16.30 -7.34 -2.67
N PHE A 200 16.85 -8.41 -2.10
CA PHE A 200 17.65 -8.33 -0.87
C PHE A 200 18.90 -7.49 -1.09
N VAL A 201 19.65 -7.76 -2.18
CA VAL A 201 20.83 -6.97 -2.55
C VAL A 201 20.45 -5.51 -2.82
N LYS A 202 19.32 -5.26 -3.47
CA LYS A 202 18.83 -3.90 -3.75
C LYS A 202 18.63 -3.11 -2.47
N VAL A 203 17.96 -3.68 -1.49
CA VAL A 203 17.74 -3.04 -0.18
C VAL A 203 19.07 -2.78 0.54
N GLN A 204 20.01 -3.75 0.51
CA GLN A 204 21.35 -3.58 1.11
C GLN A 204 22.14 -2.47 0.43
N LYS A 205 22.17 -2.43 -0.92
CA LYS A 205 22.87 -1.38 -1.69
C LYS A 205 22.27 0.02 -1.45
N ALA A 206 20.97 0.08 -1.16
CA ALA A 206 20.30 1.33 -0.76
C ALA A 206 20.61 1.76 0.69
N GLY A 207 21.43 1.00 1.44
CA GLY A 207 21.74 1.26 2.84
C GLY A 207 20.58 1.00 3.80
N GLN A 208 19.57 0.28 3.33
CA GLN A 208 18.36 -0.01 4.10
C GLN A 208 18.39 -1.45 4.66
N LYS A 209 17.41 -1.75 5.51
CA LYS A 209 17.23 -3.07 6.12
C LYS A 209 16.01 -3.78 5.52
N PHE A 210 16.05 -5.11 5.51
CA PHE A 210 14.91 -5.93 5.13
C PHE A 210 14.60 -6.99 6.18
N LEU A 211 13.34 -7.39 6.23
CA LEU A 211 12.80 -8.48 7.03
C LEU A 211 11.76 -9.20 6.17
N ILE A 212 12.17 -10.23 5.45
CA ILE A 212 11.32 -10.87 4.44
C ILE A 212 11.16 -12.34 4.78
N ARG A 213 9.89 -12.79 4.87
CA ARG A 213 9.61 -14.21 5.01
C ARG A 213 10.07 -14.94 3.74
N VAL A 214 10.70 -16.08 3.94
CA VAL A 214 11.15 -16.96 2.85
C VAL A 214 10.50 -18.33 3.00
N LYS A 215 10.50 -19.11 1.91
CA LYS A 215 10.05 -20.49 1.96
C LYS A 215 10.96 -21.30 2.85
N ASP A 216 10.38 -22.22 3.61
CA ASP A 216 11.13 -23.08 4.51
C ASP A 216 12.16 -23.95 3.78
N ILE A 217 13.15 -24.44 4.51
CA ILE A 217 14.26 -25.26 4.02
C ILE A 217 13.79 -26.51 3.24
N HIS A 218 12.61 -27.05 3.57
CA HIS A 218 12.03 -28.22 2.90
C HIS A 218 11.38 -27.87 1.53
N SER A 219 11.12 -26.59 1.25
CA SER A 219 10.52 -26.20 -0.02
C SER A 219 11.51 -26.31 -1.16
N LYS A 220 11.12 -27.05 -2.24
CA LYS A 220 11.95 -27.22 -3.45
C LYS A 220 12.35 -25.90 -4.12
N THR A 221 11.57 -24.84 -3.92
CA THR A 221 11.76 -23.53 -4.55
C THR A 221 12.29 -22.48 -3.58
N SER A 222 12.69 -22.85 -2.36
CA SER A 222 13.29 -21.93 -1.40
C SER A 222 14.69 -21.50 -1.82
N ILE A 223 14.97 -20.19 -1.67
CA ILE A 223 16.34 -19.68 -1.85
C ILE A 223 17.31 -20.29 -0.85
N LEU A 224 16.83 -20.69 0.34
CA LEU A 224 17.64 -21.25 1.42
C LEU A 224 18.41 -22.52 0.99
N ARG A 225 17.84 -23.32 0.10
CA ARG A 225 18.52 -24.52 -0.40
C ARG A 225 19.91 -24.28 -1.01
N SER A 226 20.13 -23.08 -1.53
CA SER A 226 21.42 -22.68 -2.10
C SER A 226 22.40 -22.13 -1.08
N PHE A 227 21.97 -21.98 0.16
CA PHE A 227 22.80 -21.45 1.25
C PHE A 227 23.02 -22.43 2.40
N GLY A 228 22.36 -23.61 2.34
CA GLY A 228 22.52 -24.72 3.29
C GLY A 228 23.84 -25.49 3.13
N PRO A 229 23.98 -26.61 3.82
CA PRO A 229 22.89 -27.31 4.52
C PRO A 229 22.46 -26.64 5.83
N PHE A 230 21.19 -26.81 6.20
CA PHE A 230 20.61 -26.38 7.46
C PHE A 230 20.07 -27.59 8.23
N GLU A 231 20.16 -27.54 9.56
CA GLU A 231 19.52 -28.53 10.41
C GLU A 231 18.00 -28.32 10.47
N ASP A 232 17.25 -29.42 10.61
CA ASP A 232 15.78 -29.36 10.72
C ASP A 232 15.35 -29.03 12.17
N LYS A 233 15.75 -27.86 12.63
CA LYS A 233 15.40 -27.28 13.93
C LYS A 233 15.30 -25.77 13.86
N GLU A 234 15.05 -25.11 14.96
CA GLU A 234 15.20 -23.66 15.08
C GLU A 234 16.68 -23.28 14.95
N PHE A 235 16.94 -22.22 14.22
CA PHE A 235 18.28 -21.66 14.06
C PHE A 235 18.25 -20.16 13.78
N ASP A 236 19.39 -19.53 14.06
CA ASP A 236 19.66 -18.13 13.73
C ASP A 236 21.11 -18.05 13.24
N VAL A 237 21.30 -17.93 11.94
CA VAL A 237 22.62 -18.05 11.32
C VAL A 237 22.85 -17.00 10.23
N ARG A 238 24.09 -16.59 10.06
CA ARG A 238 24.52 -15.77 8.92
C ARG A 238 25.04 -16.69 7.82
N VAL A 239 24.55 -16.45 6.61
CA VAL A 239 24.96 -17.17 5.40
C VAL A 239 25.60 -16.23 4.41
N LYS A 240 26.59 -16.75 3.66
CA LYS A 240 27.35 -15.99 2.68
C LYS A 240 27.66 -16.86 1.47
N ARG A 241 27.57 -16.31 0.26
CA ARG A 241 27.94 -16.96 -1.01
C ARG A 241 28.47 -15.91 -1.98
N ILE A 242 29.30 -16.35 -2.92
CA ILE A 242 29.66 -15.58 -4.09
C ILE A 242 28.69 -15.95 -5.22
N LEU A 243 27.83 -15.02 -5.59
CA LEU A 243 26.91 -15.18 -6.71
C LEU A 243 27.70 -15.08 -8.01
N THR A 244 27.44 -15.95 -9.00
CA THR A 244 28.14 -15.89 -10.27
C THR A 244 27.30 -16.43 -11.43
N THR A 245 27.53 -15.91 -12.63
CA THR A 245 26.97 -16.45 -13.88
C THR A 245 27.89 -17.46 -14.56
N LYS A 246 29.10 -17.69 -14.02
CA LYS A 246 30.05 -18.67 -14.53
C LYS A 246 29.74 -20.08 -14.03
N GLN A 247 30.03 -21.08 -14.85
CA GLN A 247 29.90 -22.52 -14.52
C GLN A 247 31.23 -23.26 -14.75
N THR A 248 32.30 -22.72 -14.20
CA THR A 248 33.62 -23.38 -14.26
C THR A 248 33.60 -24.64 -13.38
N ASN A 249 34.59 -25.53 -13.56
CA ASN A 249 34.76 -26.71 -12.73
C ASN A 249 34.94 -26.33 -11.23
N GLU A 250 35.67 -25.27 -10.97
CA GLU A 250 35.84 -24.69 -9.63
C GLU A 250 34.50 -24.29 -8.99
N VAL A 251 33.68 -23.51 -9.71
CA VAL A 251 32.36 -23.08 -9.23
C VAL A 251 31.45 -24.27 -8.92
N LYS A 252 31.52 -25.31 -9.75
CA LYS A 252 30.72 -26.53 -9.56
C LYS A 252 31.22 -27.39 -8.40
N ALA A 253 32.53 -27.39 -8.18
CA ALA A 253 33.16 -28.16 -7.08
C ALA A 253 32.92 -27.55 -5.70
N HIS A 254 32.64 -26.24 -5.63
CA HIS A 254 32.52 -25.49 -4.38
C HIS A 254 31.15 -24.81 -4.21
N PRO A 255 30.03 -25.56 -4.12
CA PRO A 255 28.69 -25.00 -3.92
C PRO A 255 28.52 -24.33 -2.54
N GLU A 256 29.39 -24.62 -1.57
CA GLU A 256 29.46 -23.98 -0.27
C GLU A 256 30.04 -22.55 -0.34
N ILE A 257 30.77 -22.21 -1.38
CA ILE A 257 31.35 -20.88 -1.66
C ILE A 257 30.53 -20.14 -2.70
N TYR A 258 30.18 -20.81 -3.79
CA TYR A 258 29.58 -20.20 -4.94
C TYR A 258 28.10 -20.56 -5.09
N LYS A 259 27.33 -19.58 -5.59
CA LYS A 259 25.96 -19.80 -6.06
C LYS A 259 25.83 -19.36 -7.50
N PHE A 260 25.53 -20.31 -8.37
CA PHE A 260 25.22 -20.00 -9.76
C PHE A 260 23.87 -19.27 -9.90
N VAL A 261 23.89 -18.17 -10.65
CA VAL A 261 22.71 -17.36 -11.01
C VAL A 261 22.48 -17.52 -12.51
N PRO A 262 21.42 -18.23 -12.94
CA PRO A 262 21.10 -18.40 -14.35
C PRO A 262 20.79 -17.06 -15.03
N LYS A 263 21.12 -16.95 -16.34
CA LYS A 263 20.87 -15.72 -17.12
C LYS A 263 19.39 -15.32 -17.21
N ASN A 264 18.48 -16.27 -17.08
CA ASN A 264 17.04 -16.01 -17.04
C ASN A 264 16.53 -15.59 -15.66
N GLN A 265 17.35 -15.69 -14.62
CA GLN A 265 17.03 -15.15 -13.31
C GLN A 265 17.43 -13.68 -13.25
N ARG A 266 16.46 -12.81 -12.93
CA ARG A 266 16.74 -11.38 -12.78
C ARG A 266 17.71 -11.13 -11.64
N PHE A 267 18.91 -10.64 -11.98
CA PHE A 267 19.91 -10.15 -11.03
C PHE A 267 20.67 -8.99 -11.67
N GLU A 268 20.49 -7.79 -11.17
CA GLU A 268 20.91 -6.52 -11.77
C GLU A 268 22.19 -5.96 -11.16
N HIS A 269 22.87 -6.73 -10.30
CA HIS A 269 23.97 -6.20 -9.47
C HIS A 269 25.35 -6.69 -9.89
N PHE A 270 25.45 -7.54 -10.93
CA PHE A 270 26.74 -7.83 -11.53
C PHE A 270 27.26 -6.57 -12.26
N GLU A 271 28.51 -6.21 -11.95
CA GLU A 271 29.23 -5.12 -12.60
C GLU A 271 30.12 -5.69 -13.72
N LYS A 272 31.38 -5.21 -13.83
CA LYS A 272 32.34 -5.72 -14.82
C LYS A 272 32.70 -7.20 -14.60
N GLU A 273 32.78 -7.60 -13.32
CA GLU A 273 33.08 -8.97 -12.93
C GLU A 273 31.80 -9.74 -12.66
N PRO A 274 31.67 -10.99 -13.18
CA PRO A 274 30.48 -11.81 -12.99
C PRO A 274 30.45 -12.51 -11.62
N PHE A 275 31.00 -11.89 -10.61
CA PHE A 275 31.05 -12.35 -9.22
C PHE A 275 30.52 -11.27 -8.29
N PHE A 276 29.66 -11.64 -7.37
CA PHE A 276 29.07 -10.73 -6.39
C PHE A 276 28.99 -11.41 -5.02
N GLU A 277 29.68 -10.87 -4.05
CA GLU A 277 29.63 -11.38 -2.67
C GLU A 277 28.31 -10.95 -2.02
N PHE A 278 27.56 -11.92 -1.53
CA PHE A 278 26.26 -11.71 -0.92
C PHE A 278 26.10 -12.52 0.35
N GLY A 279 25.62 -11.88 1.42
CA GLY A 279 25.31 -12.51 2.68
C GLY A 279 24.11 -11.88 3.38
N PHE A 280 23.44 -12.69 4.16
CA PHE A 280 22.28 -12.28 4.97
C PHE A 280 22.13 -13.20 6.19
N ARG A 281 21.29 -12.83 7.14
CA ARG A 281 20.91 -13.61 8.30
C ARG A 281 19.63 -14.37 8.01
N VAL A 282 19.56 -15.62 8.40
CA VAL A 282 18.37 -16.47 8.32
C VAL A 282 17.96 -16.85 9.72
N VAL A 283 16.73 -16.54 10.10
CA VAL A 283 16.14 -16.90 11.39
C VAL A 283 14.98 -17.84 11.13
N ARG A 284 15.07 -19.07 11.66
CA ARG A 284 14.01 -20.08 11.57
C ARG A 284 13.48 -20.39 12.95
N PHE A 285 12.19 -20.24 13.16
CA PHE A 285 11.56 -20.46 14.45
C PHE A 285 10.21 -21.17 14.32
N LYS A 286 9.86 -21.89 15.38
CA LYS A 286 8.62 -22.65 15.48
C LYS A 286 7.42 -21.73 15.73
N ILE A 287 6.32 -21.93 14.98
CA ILE A 287 5.04 -21.23 15.18
C ILE A 287 3.93 -22.16 15.69
N SER A 288 4.04 -23.46 15.42
CA SER A 288 3.20 -24.53 15.98
C SER A 288 4.00 -25.82 15.98
N ASP A 289 3.44 -26.93 16.50
CA ASP A 289 4.17 -28.18 16.69
C ASP A 289 4.87 -28.71 15.45
N ASP A 290 4.27 -28.54 14.27
CA ASP A 290 4.83 -29.03 13.00
C ASP A 290 5.09 -27.91 11.99
N THR A 291 5.09 -26.64 12.41
CA THR A 291 5.19 -25.52 11.47
C THR A 291 6.27 -24.53 11.88
N TYR A 292 7.18 -24.27 10.94
CA TYR A 292 8.24 -23.29 11.10
C TYR A 292 8.01 -22.08 10.20
N GLU A 293 8.53 -20.96 10.61
CA GLU A 293 8.63 -19.74 9.83
C GLU A 293 10.09 -19.36 9.64
N SER A 294 10.50 -19.10 8.41
CA SER A 294 11.86 -18.71 8.05
C SER A 294 11.88 -17.27 7.55
N ILE A 295 12.74 -16.45 8.13
CA ILE A 295 12.90 -15.03 7.81
C ILE A 295 14.31 -14.78 7.32
N ALA A 296 14.45 -14.16 6.17
CA ALA A 296 15.70 -13.59 5.69
C ALA A 296 15.78 -12.11 6.08
N THR A 297 16.95 -11.68 6.58
CA THR A 297 17.15 -10.30 7.03
C THR A 297 18.63 -9.89 6.96
N ASN A 298 18.90 -8.59 6.95
CA ASN A 298 20.23 -8.01 7.17
C ASN A 298 20.30 -7.20 8.47
N LEU A 299 19.34 -7.42 9.38
CA LEU A 299 19.37 -6.87 10.74
C LEU A 299 20.44 -7.54 11.58
N ASP A 300 21.03 -6.76 12.47
CA ASP A 300 22.02 -7.24 13.42
C ASP A 300 21.34 -8.10 14.53
N GLU A 301 22.03 -9.14 15.00
CA GLU A 301 21.47 -10.07 15.99
C GLU A 301 21.43 -9.50 17.40
N ASP A 302 22.40 -8.66 17.75
CA ASP A 302 22.47 -8.03 19.07
C ASP A 302 21.38 -6.94 19.19
N GLU A 303 21.19 -6.16 18.12
CA GLU A 303 20.16 -5.11 18.10
C GLU A 303 18.75 -5.69 17.94
N PHE A 304 18.61 -6.78 17.15
CA PHE A 304 17.33 -7.43 16.83
C PHE A 304 17.40 -8.96 17.09
N PRO A 305 17.34 -9.39 18.35
CA PRO A 305 17.26 -10.81 18.69
C PRO A 305 15.98 -11.46 18.18
N LEU A 306 15.88 -12.78 18.25
CA LEU A 306 14.77 -13.58 17.71
C LEU A 306 13.38 -13.04 18.08
N ASP A 307 13.16 -12.64 19.33
CA ASP A 307 11.85 -12.15 19.76
C ASP A 307 11.47 -10.82 19.12
N GLU A 308 12.46 -9.96 18.85
CA GLU A 308 12.27 -8.72 18.09
C GLU A 308 11.93 -9.04 16.62
N ILE A 309 12.60 -10.00 16.00
CA ILE A 309 12.29 -10.45 14.64
C ILE A 309 10.85 -10.96 14.57
N ARG A 310 10.43 -11.80 15.51
CA ARG A 310 9.03 -12.29 15.60
C ARG A 310 8.03 -11.16 15.75
N LYS A 311 8.30 -10.21 16.64
CA LYS A 311 7.45 -9.04 16.90
C LYS A 311 7.30 -8.17 15.65
N LEU A 312 8.42 -7.78 15.02
CA LEU A 312 8.43 -6.95 13.83
C LEU A 312 7.69 -7.62 12.68
N TYR A 313 7.91 -8.92 12.46
CA TYR A 313 7.23 -9.61 11.38
C TYR A 313 5.71 -9.72 11.61
N ARG A 314 5.26 -9.92 12.84
CA ARG A 314 3.83 -9.88 13.18
C ARG A 314 3.18 -8.54 12.87
N MET A 315 3.89 -7.43 13.04
CA MET A 315 3.36 -6.10 12.71
C MET A 315 3.02 -5.96 11.22
N ARG A 316 3.64 -6.75 10.33
CA ARG A 316 3.32 -6.77 8.88
C ARG A 316 1.82 -6.89 8.59
N TRP A 317 1.07 -7.62 9.41
CA TRP A 317 -0.39 -7.74 9.25
C TRP A 317 -1.15 -6.41 9.26
N GLY A 318 -0.51 -5.33 9.69
CA GLY A 318 -1.06 -3.97 9.63
C GLY A 318 -1.41 -3.55 8.21
N ILE A 319 -0.61 -3.92 7.20
CA ILE A 319 -0.91 -3.57 5.79
C ILE A 319 -2.13 -4.34 5.26
N GLU A 320 -2.30 -5.63 5.61
CA GLU A 320 -3.48 -6.41 5.21
C GLU A 320 -4.77 -5.83 5.82
N THR A 321 -4.68 -5.36 7.07
CA THR A 321 -5.78 -4.65 7.73
C THR A 321 -6.09 -3.34 7.03
N SER A 322 -5.08 -2.57 6.63
CA SER A 322 -5.27 -1.31 5.91
C SER A 322 -5.95 -1.51 4.55
N TYR A 323 -5.63 -2.58 3.82
CA TYR A 323 -6.32 -2.92 2.58
C TYR A 323 -7.79 -3.27 2.79
N ARG A 324 -8.12 -3.92 3.91
CA ARG A 324 -9.51 -4.17 4.27
C ARG A 324 -10.24 -2.85 4.52
N ASP A 325 -9.65 -1.98 5.33
CA ASP A 325 -10.26 -0.70 5.70
C ASP A 325 -10.48 0.19 4.46
N ILE A 326 -9.48 0.32 3.56
CA ILE A 326 -9.65 1.15 2.36
C ILE A 326 -10.67 0.57 1.38
N LYS A 327 -10.74 -0.76 1.24
CA LYS A 327 -11.66 -1.43 0.32
C LYS A 327 -13.11 -1.37 0.77
N TYR A 328 -13.35 -1.50 2.07
CA TYR A 328 -14.70 -1.64 2.62
C TYR A 328 -15.17 -0.40 3.38
N ASP A 329 -14.30 0.24 4.16
CA ASP A 329 -14.70 1.38 5.00
C ASP A 329 -14.57 2.72 4.25
N LEU A 330 -13.72 2.78 3.22
CA LEU A 330 -13.55 3.94 2.34
C LEU A 330 -14.02 3.68 0.91
N ASP A 331 -14.75 2.60 0.66
CA ASP A 331 -15.44 2.29 -0.59
C ASP A 331 -14.53 2.14 -1.82
N LEU A 332 -13.25 1.72 -1.68
CA LEU A 332 -12.38 1.53 -2.83
C LEU A 332 -12.90 0.43 -3.80
N ASN A 333 -13.66 -0.55 -3.31
CA ASN A 333 -14.26 -1.58 -4.16
C ASN A 333 -15.40 -1.06 -5.05
N THR A 334 -15.83 0.19 -4.88
CA THR A 334 -16.95 0.79 -5.58
C THR A 334 -16.51 2.03 -6.36
N LEU A 335 -16.07 1.81 -7.60
CA LEU A 335 -15.59 2.85 -8.49
C LEU A 335 -16.76 3.44 -9.31
N HIS A 336 -16.67 4.75 -9.65
CA HIS A 336 -17.70 5.47 -10.40
C HIS A 336 -17.43 5.53 -11.89
N SER A 337 -16.33 4.96 -12.35
CA SER A 337 -15.93 5.04 -13.75
C SER A 337 -15.44 3.69 -14.30
N ARG A 338 -15.57 3.56 -15.63
CA ARG A 338 -14.99 2.45 -16.40
C ARG A 338 -13.73 2.88 -17.16
N LYS A 339 -13.45 4.18 -17.26
CA LYS A 339 -12.26 4.68 -17.93
C LYS A 339 -11.03 4.51 -17.05
N ARG A 340 -9.94 4.01 -17.63
CA ARG A 340 -8.68 3.71 -16.94
C ARG A 340 -8.14 4.91 -16.14
N ASN A 341 -8.02 6.07 -16.77
CA ASN A 341 -7.53 7.29 -16.14
C ASN A 341 -8.38 7.71 -14.93
N LEU A 342 -9.69 7.61 -15.03
CA LEU A 342 -10.61 7.97 -13.94
C LEU A 342 -10.60 6.96 -12.79
N ILE A 343 -10.39 5.67 -13.09
CA ILE A 343 -10.19 4.63 -12.09
C ILE A 343 -8.90 4.91 -11.29
N GLN A 344 -7.81 5.24 -11.97
CA GLN A 344 -6.54 5.57 -11.30
C GLN A 344 -6.67 6.79 -10.40
N GLN A 345 -7.39 7.85 -10.86
CA GLN A 345 -7.71 9.01 -10.03
C GLN A 345 -8.43 8.60 -8.74
N GLU A 346 -9.45 7.73 -8.82
CA GLU A 346 -10.21 7.27 -7.65
C GLU A 346 -9.36 6.43 -6.72
N ILE A 347 -8.47 5.57 -7.22
CA ILE A 347 -7.57 4.77 -6.39
C ILE A 347 -6.66 5.69 -5.57
N TYR A 348 -5.94 6.62 -6.20
CA TYR A 348 -5.06 7.54 -5.50
C TYR A 348 -5.83 8.47 -4.54
N ALA A 349 -7.01 8.92 -4.93
CA ALA A 349 -7.87 9.73 -4.07
C ALA A 349 -8.28 8.97 -2.78
N LYS A 350 -8.61 7.69 -2.89
CA LYS A 350 -8.96 6.87 -1.71
C LYS A 350 -7.76 6.61 -0.80
N LEU A 351 -6.58 6.34 -1.38
CA LEU A 351 -5.32 6.19 -0.62
C LEU A 351 -4.97 7.49 0.13
N LEU A 352 -5.10 8.63 -0.53
CA LEU A 352 -4.93 9.93 0.11
C LEU A 352 -5.94 10.17 1.23
N LEU A 353 -7.22 9.86 0.99
CA LEU A 353 -8.28 10.00 2.00
C LEU A 353 -8.02 9.09 3.21
N TYR A 354 -7.54 7.87 2.98
CA TYR A 354 -7.11 6.97 4.04
C TYR A 354 -6.02 7.62 4.90
N ASN A 355 -4.94 8.11 4.28
CA ASN A 355 -3.86 8.78 5.00
C ASN A 355 -4.36 10.02 5.74
N PHE A 356 -5.23 10.82 5.12
CA PHE A 356 -5.87 11.97 5.77
C PHE A 356 -6.60 11.56 7.05
N CYS A 357 -7.39 10.50 6.99
CA CYS A 357 -8.12 9.98 8.15
C CYS A 357 -7.17 9.46 9.24
N ARG A 358 -6.12 8.73 8.85
CA ARG A 358 -5.13 8.17 9.79
C ARG A 358 -4.30 9.25 10.47
N ARG A 359 -3.95 10.35 9.78
CA ARG A 359 -3.28 11.51 10.39
C ARG A 359 -4.11 12.16 11.50
N ILE A 360 -5.44 12.10 11.40
CA ILE A 360 -6.34 12.62 12.42
C ILE A 360 -6.52 11.60 13.55
N THR A 361 -6.86 10.37 13.21
CA THR A 361 -7.17 9.33 14.21
C THR A 361 -5.95 8.91 15.01
N GLY A 362 -4.75 8.97 14.46
CA GLY A 362 -3.50 8.66 15.16
C GLY A 362 -3.17 9.61 16.33
N GLU A 363 -3.81 10.80 16.40
CA GLU A 363 -3.66 11.74 17.51
C GLU A 363 -4.73 11.59 18.59
N ILE A 364 -5.76 10.78 18.33
CA ILE A 364 -6.89 10.63 19.22
C ILE A 364 -6.63 9.48 20.19
N LYS A 365 -6.45 9.80 21.44
CA LYS A 365 -6.31 8.80 22.51
C LYS A 365 -7.67 8.23 22.88
N VAL A 366 -7.75 6.91 23.01
CA VAL A 366 -8.92 6.25 23.59
C VAL A 366 -8.95 6.60 25.07
N PRO A 367 -10.08 7.07 25.62
CA PRO A 367 -10.16 7.40 27.05
C PRO A 367 -9.89 6.17 27.91
N GLU A 368 -8.90 6.27 28.79
CA GLU A 368 -8.63 5.25 29.80
C GLU A 368 -9.75 5.20 30.82
N LYS A 369 -10.37 4.05 30.96
CA LYS A 369 -11.39 3.77 31.98
C LYS A 369 -11.17 2.34 32.48
N ASN A 370 -11.50 2.08 33.74
CA ASN A 370 -11.45 0.73 34.27
C ASN A 370 -12.52 -0.13 33.55
N ARG A 371 -12.10 -0.94 32.57
CA ARG A 371 -12.96 -1.76 31.69
C ARG A 371 -12.42 -3.16 31.59
N LYS A 372 -13.32 -4.13 31.34
CA LYS A 372 -12.97 -5.55 31.17
C LYS A 372 -12.03 -5.83 29.98
N TYR A 373 -12.07 -5.02 28.93
CA TYR A 373 -11.30 -5.17 27.70
C TYR A 373 -10.51 -3.92 27.38
N GLU A 374 -9.44 -4.07 26.64
CA GLU A 374 -8.83 -2.95 25.91
C GLU A 374 -9.76 -2.47 24.80
N TYR A 375 -9.68 -1.20 24.45
CA TYR A 375 -10.53 -0.58 23.44
C TYR A 375 -9.70 0.15 22.40
N GLN A 376 -10.19 0.15 21.17
CA GLN A 376 -9.66 0.93 20.07
C GLN A 376 -10.74 1.85 19.48
N LEU A 377 -10.33 2.84 18.71
CA LEU A 377 -11.27 3.68 17.95
C LEU A 377 -12.07 2.84 16.97
N ASN A 378 -13.34 3.17 16.80
CA ASN A 378 -14.14 2.68 15.69
C ASN A 378 -13.76 3.45 14.42
N TYR A 379 -12.79 2.93 13.66
CA TYR A 379 -12.28 3.61 12.47
C TYR A 379 -13.34 3.86 11.40
N VAL A 380 -14.30 2.96 11.22
CA VAL A 380 -15.44 3.16 10.30
C VAL A 380 -16.20 4.44 10.64
N ARG A 381 -16.60 4.56 11.92
CA ARG A 381 -17.31 5.76 12.42
C ARG A 381 -16.44 7.01 12.34
N ALA A 382 -15.16 6.88 12.68
CA ALA A 382 -14.21 7.98 12.58
C ALA A 382 -14.11 8.50 11.15
N TYR A 383 -14.01 7.61 10.15
CA TYR A 383 -13.91 7.98 8.74
C TYR A 383 -15.19 8.69 8.26
N HIS A 384 -16.37 8.22 8.67
CA HIS A 384 -17.62 8.91 8.35
C HIS A 384 -17.70 10.33 8.94
N ILE A 385 -17.30 10.50 10.19
CA ILE A 385 -17.25 11.82 10.86
C ILE A 385 -16.27 12.73 10.12
N ILE A 386 -15.06 12.25 9.86
CA ILE A 386 -14.01 13.01 9.17
C ILE A 386 -14.47 13.45 7.78
N ARG A 387 -15.03 12.53 6.97
CA ARG A 387 -15.53 12.84 5.62
C ARG A 387 -16.62 13.89 5.63
N LYS A 388 -17.58 13.77 6.55
CA LYS A 388 -18.64 14.76 6.72
C LYS A 388 -18.08 16.18 6.93
N PHE A 389 -17.16 16.34 7.86
CA PHE A 389 -16.61 17.66 8.16
C PHE A 389 -15.51 18.12 7.20
N LEU A 390 -14.94 17.21 6.40
CA LEU A 390 -14.04 17.60 5.32
C LEU A 390 -14.78 18.42 4.24
N LYS A 391 -16.06 18.12 3.99
CA LYS A 391 -16.94 18.88 3.06
C LYS A 391 -17.26 20.28 3.58
N GLU A 392 -17.33 20.47 4.89
CA GLU A 392 -17.85 21.70 5.50
C GLU A 392 -16.89 22.89 5.35
N LYS A 393 -17.45 24.10 5.27
CA LYS A 393 -16.67 25.34 5.35
C LYS A 393 -16.09 25.49 6.76
N SER A 394 -14.96 26.20 6.88
CA SER A 394 -14.23 26.31 8.15
C SER A 394 -15.08 26.78 9.34
N GLY A 395 -16.00 27.74 9.14
CA GLY A 395 -16.89 28.25 10.19
C GLY A 395 -17.96 27.26 10.67
N LYS A 396 -18.24 26.19 9.90
CA LYS A 396 -19.21 25.14 10.27
C LYS A 396 -18.57 23.91 10.91
N ILE A 397 -17.26 23.91 11.10
CA ILE A 397 -16.52 22.78 11.68
C ILE A 397 -16.55 22.90 13.21
N PRO A 398 -17.19 21.95 13.94
CA PRO A 398 -17.22 22.00 15.38
C PRO A 398 -15.80 21.86 15.98
N PRO A 399 -15.53 22.52 17.13
CA PRO A 399 -14.21 22.44 17.76
C PRO A 399 -13.91 21.09 18.43
N TYR A 400 -14.91 20.21 18.55
CA TYR A 400 -14.87 18.96 19.32
C TYR A 400 -14.94 17.69 18.45
N ILE A 401 -14.49 17.75 17.18
CA ILE A 401 -14.51 16.57 16.27
C ILE A 401 -13.73 15.41 16.86
N GLU A 402 -12.54 15.67 17.40
CA GLU A 402 -11.71 14.64 18.01
C GLU A 402 -12.41 13.99 19.22
N SER A 403 -13.13 14.77 20.02
CA SER A 403 -13.92 14.25 21.13
C SER A 403 -15.11 13.40 20.65
N MET A 404 -15.72 13.76 19.52
CA MET A 404 -16.78 12.95 18.92
C MET A 404 -16.22 11.59 18.47
N ILE A 405 -15.05 11.58 17.83
CA ILE A 405 -14.39 10.34 17.39
C ILE A 405 -13.95 9.51 18.60
N ALA A 406 -13.40 10.12 19.64
CA ALA A 406 -12.94 9.44 20.85
C ALA A 406 -14.07 8.72 21.62
N LYS A 407 -15.33 9.10 21.42
CA LYS A 407 -16.50 8.42 22.00
C LYS A 407 -16.86 7.12 21.26
N GLU A 408 -16.48 7.01 19.98
CA GLU A 408 -16.78 5.87 19.13
C GLU A 408 -15.66 4.83 19.25
N ILE A 409 -15.81 3.87 20.16
CA ILE A 409 -14.80 2.86 20.48
C ILE A 409 -15.35 1.45 20.38
N LEU A 410 -14.45 0.50 20.10
CA LEU A 410 -14.74 -0.93 20.00
C LEU A 410 -13.81 -1.73 20.92
N PRO A 411 -14.31 -2.79 21.61
CA PRO A 411 -13.49 -3.66 22.43
C PRO A 411 -12.55 -4.50 21.57
N ILE A 412 -11.28 -4.60 21.96
CA ILE A 412 -10.31 -5.53 21.40
C ILE A 412 -10.57 -6.88 22.06
N ARG A 413 -11.05 -7.85 21.30
CA ARG A 413 -11.30 -9.22 21.76
C ARG A 413 -10.14 -10.11 21.28
N LEU A 414 -9.20 -10.36 22.16
CA LEU A 414 -8.11 -11.32 21.92
C LEU A 414 -8.68 -12.74 21.70
N ASN A 415 -8.02 -13.53 20.88
CA ASN A 415 -8.36 -14.96 20.62
C ASN A 415 -9.68 -15.21 19.89
N ARG A 416 -10.27 -14.22 19.21
CA ARG A 416 -11.42 -14.44 18.35
C ARG A 416 -10.99 -14.98 16.99
N HIS A 417 -10.95 -16.30 16.84
CA HIS A 417 -10.71 -16.95 15.56
C HIS A 417 -12.02 -17.07 14.77
N ASN A 418 -12.20 -16.21 13.77
CA ASN A 418 -13.26 -16.43 12.78
C ASN A 418 -12.69 -17.36 11.70
N ARG A 419 -13.25 -18.56 11.55
CA ARG A 419 -12.93 -19.43 10.40
C ARG A 419 -13.14 -18.62 9.12
N ARG A 420 -12.08 -18.46 8.30
CA ARG A 420 -12.23 -17.90 6.95
C ARG A 420 -13.21 -18.80 6.19
N ARG A 421 -14.37 -18.30 5.84
CA ARG A 421 -15.20 -18.96 4.83
C ARG A 421 -14.38 -18.88 3.53
N VAL A 422 -13.87 -20.02 3.10
CA VAL A 422 -13.28 -20.17 1.77
C VAL A 422 -14.44 -20.01 0.78
N LYS A 423 -14.73 -18.77 0.39
CA LYS A 423 -15.54 -18.53 -0.78
C LYS A 423 -14.73 -19.04 -1.96
N SER A 424 -15.30 -19.94 -2.77
CA SER A 424 -14.74 -20.24 -4.08
C SER A 424 -14.39 -18.91 -4.73
N LYS A 425 -13.18 -18.77 -5.28
CA LYS A 425 -12.78 -17.61 -6.06
C LYS A 425 -13.61 -17.61 -7.34
N SER A 426 -14.87 -17.24 -7.23
CA SER A 426 -15.68 -16.89 -8.39
C SER A 426 -15.00 -15.74 -9.10
N PRO A 427 -14.98 -15.71 -10.43
CA PRO A 427 -14.54 -14.55 -11.17
C PRO A 427 -15.30 -13.36 -10.62
N VAL A 428 -14.57 -12.37 -10.19
CA VAL A 428 -15.07 -11.30 -9.32
C VAL A 428 -16.24 -10.61 -10.01
N SER A 429 -17.40 -10.69 -9.38
CA SER A 429 -18.52 -9.83 -9.75
C SER A 429 -18.12 -8.41 -9.39
N PHE A 430 -17.87 -7.60 -10.39
CA PHE A 430 -17.80 -6.16 -10.22
C PHE A 430 -19.18 -5.70 -9.78
N ASN A 431 -19.28 -5.09 -8.61
CA ASN A 431 -20.53 -4.50 -8.16
C ASN A 431 -20.80 -3.24 -8.97
N TYR A 432 -21.51 -3.41 -10.10
CA TYR A 432 -22.13 -2.29 -10.77
C TYR A 432 -23.18 -1.69 -9.85
N ARG A 433 -23.16 -0.40 -9.72
CA ARG A 433 -24.30 0.34 -9.21
C ARG A 433 -25.21 0.64 -10.39
N TYR A 434 -26.39 0.11 -10.28
CA TYR A 434 -27.48 0.52 -11.13
C TYR A 434 -27.95 1.89 -10.61
N ASP A 435 -28.13 2.83 -11.56
CA ASP A 435 -28.73 4.12 -11.28
C ASP A 435 -30.20 3.94 -10.84
#